data_92936a229d3eb86ca01fd5d23b24479f
#
_entry.id   92936a229d3eb86ca01fd5d23b24479f
#
_cell.length_a   1.000
_cell.length_b   1.000
_cell.length_c   1.000
_cell.angle_alpha   90.00
_cell.angle_beta   90.00
_cell.angle_gamma   90.00
#
_symmetry.space_group_name_H-M   'P 1'
#
loop_
_entity.id
_entity.type
_entity.pdbx_description
1 polymer ?
#
loop_
_entity_poly.entity_id
_entity_poly.type
_entity_poly.pdbx_seq_one_letter_code
_entity_poly.pdbx_strand_id
1 'polypeptide(L)'
;MSKIYGFGNALIDIEIQINEDQLSSIGIPKGGMQHISRDRKDYLLDNYKNSIKSMTPGGSIANSLFAAESFGASTCFSCSLGDDEYGQLFLNSYEDRNKIFFNYSDNPTGVCLVFVSPDGERTMASNLSANNQLSAECISPSLLESCEYLLFDNFSLATDSGNQTVDYCLDTINNEVKVCFGLADSGLIVENLSKIKNLSNTNLHCLSGNKLEHETLDQYTSLNYKKRLVSNGEKGASVNGYQLSAPKVDLINTNGAGDSLIGAFLALEGQMEEEQALKEAINYSSQVCSVNTPRLK
;
A
#
# COMPACT_ATOMS: atom_id res chain seq x y z
N MET A 1 -19.38 3.34 12.02
CA MET A 1 -18.56 2.63 11.03
C MET A 1 -17.80 3.64 10.22
N SER A 2 -16.47 3.57 10.24
CA SER A 2 -15.62 4.47 9.47
C SER A 2 -15.82 4.26 7.97
N LYS A 3 -15.85 5.35 7.20
CA LYS A 3 -15.95 5.32 5.74
C LYS A 3 -14.59 5.72 5.16
N ILE A 4 -13.88 4.77 4.55
CA ILE A 4 -12.53 4.99 4.04
C ILE A 4 -12.55 4.88 2.52
N TYR A 5 -12.22 5.98 1.84
CA TYR A 5 -11.97 6.01 0.41
C TYR A 5 -10.48 5.92 0.17
N GLY A 6 -10.04 4.94 -0.60
CA GLY A 6 -8.65 4.79 -0.97
C GLY A 6 -8.45 4.76 -2.49
N PHE A 7 -7.32 5.24 -2.96
CA PHE A 7 -6.91 5.07 -4.35
C PHE A 7 -5.40 4.79 -4.42
N GLY A 8 -4.99 4.08 -5.44
CA GLY A 8 -3.58 3.73 -5.61
C GLY A 8 -3.35 2.59 -6.59
N ASN A 9 -2.19 1.97 -6.50
CA ASN A 9 -1.78 0.91 -7.38
C ASN A 9 -2.55 -0.40 -7.12
N ALA A 10 -3.09 -0.99 -8.17
CA ALA A 10 -3.61 -2.35 -8.20
C ALA A 10 -2.56 -3.25 -8.86
N LEU A 11 -1.99 -4.18 -8.11
CA LEU A 11 -0.91 -5.04 -8.55
C LEU A 11 -1.25 -6.52 -8.33
N ILE A 12 -0.65 -7.39 -9.12
CA ILE A 12 -0.56 -8.81 -8.78
C ILE A 12 0.86 -9.08 -8.28
N ASP A 13 0.96 -9.52 -7.02
CA ASP A 13 2.21 -9.98 -6.44
C ASP A 13 2.47 -11.41 -6.90
N ILE A 14 3.59 -11.62 -7.61
CA ILE A 14 4.02 -12.91 -8.13
C ILE A 14 5.24 -13.36 -7.34
N GLU A 15 5.04 -14.30 -6.43
CA GLU A 15 6.10 -14.85 -5.61
C GLU A 15 6.92 -15.88 -6.38
N ILE A 16 8.24 -15.66 -6.43
CA ILE A 16 9.19 -16.46 -7.18
C ILE A 16 10.31 -16.92 -6.24
N GLN A 17 10.42 -18.24 -6.03
CA GLN A 17 11.50 -18.79 -5.23
C GLN A 17 12.80 -18.86 -6.03
N ILE A 18 13.87 -18.28 -5.49
CA ILE A 18 15.18 -18.24 -6.14
C ILE A 18 16.31 -18.61 -5.16
N ASN A 19 17.47 -18.93 -5.71
CA ASN A 19 18.72 -19.07 -4.95
C ASN A 19 19.55 -17.77 -5.00
N GLU A 20 20.68 -17.74 -4.26
CA GLU A 20 21.54 -16.55 -4.17
C GLU A 20 22.20 -16.17 -5.50
N ASP A 21 22.59 -17.17 -6.34
CA ASP A 21 23.19 -16.92 -7.66
C ASP A 21 22.16 -16.28 -8.60
N GLN A 22 20.93 -16.79 -8.57
CA GLN A 22 19.81 -16.24 -9.33
C GLN A 22 19.49 -14.82 -8.88
N LEU A 23 19.44 -14.56 -7.55
CA LEU A 23 19.23 -13.22 -7.01
C LEU A 23 20.30 -12.24 -7.52
N SER A 24 21.57 -12.64 -7.48
CA SER A 24 22.67 -11.82 -7.99
C SER A 24 22.51 -11.49 -9.47
N SER A 25 21.97 -12.41 -10.28
CA SER A 25 21.74 -12.22 -11.72
C SER A 25 20.59 -11.26 -12.04
N ILE A 26 19.67 -11.03 -11.11
CA ILE A 26 18.56 -10.09 -11.27
C ILE A 26 19.07 -8.63 -11.22
N GLY A 27 20.17 -8.37 -10.52
CA GLY A 27 20.79 -7.05 -10.47
C GLY A 27 20.02 -6.02 -9.61
N ILE A 28 19.14 -6.48 -8.76
CA ILE A 28 18.47 -5.67 -7.73
C ILE A 28 19.13 -6.00 -6.38
N PRO A 29 19.51 -5.01 -5.57
CA PRO A 29 20.06 -5.26 -4.24
C PRO A 29 19.10 -6.12 -3.40
N LYS A 30 19.64 -7.11 -2.69
CA LYS A 30 18.86 -7.99 -1.80
C LYS A 30 18.08 -7.16 -0.79
N GLY A 31 16.79 -7.48 -0.63
CA GLY A 31 15.88 -6.72 0.24
C GLY A 31 15.40 -5.39 -0.36
N GLY A 32 15.85 -5.04 -1.58
CA GLY A 32 15.46 -3.79 -2.23
C GLY A 32 14.21 -3.92 -3.10
N MET A 33 13.68 -2.77 -3.50
CA MET A 33 12.60 -2.64 -4.47
C MET A 33 13.04 -1.77 -5.64
N GLN A 34 12.69 -2.16 -6.86
CA GLN A 34 12.98 -1.39 -8.06
C GLN A 34 11.82 -1.41 -9.05
N HIS A 35 11.54 -0.26 -9.65
CA HIS A 35 10.65 -0.21 -10.82
C HIS A 35 11.38 -0.72 -12.06
N ILE A 36 10.73 -1.59 -12.82
CA ILE A 36 11.27 -2.21 -14.04
C ILE A 36 10.38 -1.96 -15.25
N SER A 37 10.98 -1.97 -16.44
CA SER A 37 10.26 -1.89 -17.70
C SER A 37 9.42 -3.16 -17.96
N ARG A 38 8.47 -3.05 -18.90
CA ARG A 38 7.66 -4.19 -19.36
C ARG A 38 8.54 -5.31 -19.90
N ASP A 39 9.50 -4.98 -20.76
CA ASP A 39 10.41 -5.98 -21.37
C ASP A 39 11.22 -6.70 -20.29
N ARG A 40 11.68 -5.98 -19.28
CA ARG A 40 12.40 -6.58 -18.15
C ARG A 40 11.51 -7.50 -17.32
N LYS A 41 10.28 -7.10 -17.05
CA LYS A 41 9.27 -7.92 -16.37
C LYS A 41 9.02 -9.22 -17.17
N ASP A 42 8.76 -9.12 -18.47
CA ASP A 42 8.48 -10.28 -19.32
C ASP A 42 9.69 -11.24 -19.38
N TYR A 43 10.90 -10.70 -19.51
CA TYR A 43 12.15 -11.47 -19.44
C TYR A 43 12.28 -12.24 -18.12
N LEU A 44 12.03 -11.59 -16.99
CA LEU A 44 12.15 -12.22 -15.67
C LEU A 44 11.07 -13.29 -15.47
N LEU A 45 9.83 -13.03 -15.87
CA LEU A 45 8.75 -14.01 -15.79
C LEU A 45 9.05 -15.26 -16.63
N ASP A 46 9.54 -15.10 -17.85
CA ASP A 46 9.89 -16.23 -18.69
C ASP A 46 11.03 -17.08 -18.12
N ASN A 47 12.06 -16.42 -17.57
CA ASN A 47 13.19 -17.13 -16.99
C ASN A 47 12.85 -17.88 -15.70
N TYR A 48 11.92 -17.35 -14.90
CA TYR A 48 11.59 -17.89 -13.58
C TYR A 48 10.19 -18.51 -13.49
N LYS A 49 9.47 -18.70 -14.59
CA LYS A 49 8.11 -19.26 -14.61
C LYS A 49 7.93 -20.56 -13.84
N ASN A 50 8.94 -21.44 -13.86
CA ASN A 50 8.91 -22.72 -13.15
C ASN A 50 9.17 -22.58 -11.64
N SER A 51 9.56 -21.40 -11.17
CA SER A 51 9.84 -21.07 -9.78
C SER A 51 8.72 -20.25 -9.12
N ILE A 52 7.65 -19.93 -9.87
CA ILE A 52 6.48 -19.22 -9.35
C ILE A 52 5.78 -20.10 -8.32
N LYS A 53 5.53 -19.54 -7.14
CA LYS A 53 4.85 -20.21 -6.01
C LYS A 53 3.42 -19.76 -5.86
N SER A 54 3.18 -18.47 -6.01
CA SER A 54 1.85 -17.88 -5.84
C SER A 54 1.68 -16.63 -6.68
N MET A 55 0.43 -16.31 -6.98
CA MET A 55 -0.01 -15.04 -7.56
C MET A 55 -1.17 -14.53 -6.72
N THR A 56 -1.02 -13.37 -6.11
CA THR A 56 -2.01 -12.80 -5.19
C THR A 56 -2.26 -11.34 -5.51
N PRO A 57 -3.50 -10.86 -5.40
CA PRO A 57 -3.79 -9.43 -5.45
C PRO A 57 -3.04 -8.69 -4.35
N GLY A 58 -2.34 -7.62 -4.74
CA GLY A 58 -1.52 -6.76 -3.90
C GLY A 58 -1.90 -5.29 -4.06
N GLY A 59 -0.95 -4.41 -3.75
CA GLY A 59 -1.13 -2.97 -3.71
C GLY A 59 -1.41 -2.46 -2.31
N SER A 60 -0.58 -1.53 -1.85
CA SER A 60 -0.54 -1.05 -0.46
C SER A 60 -1.91 -0.55 0.02
N ILE A 61 -2.53 0.36 -0.72
CA ILE A 61 -3.84 0.91 -0.33
C ILE A 61 -4.93 -0.16 -0.37
N ALA A 62 -4.93 -1.04 -1.37
CA ALA A 62 -5.89 -2.15 -1.43
C ALA A 62 -5.75 -3.08 -0.22
N ASN A 63 -4.51 -3.42 0.19
CA ASN A 63 -4.25 -4.22 1.40
C ASN A 63 -4.74 -3.51 2.66
N SER A 64 -4.52 -2.19 2.76
CA SER A 64 -4.99 -1.38 3.89
C SER A 64 -6.52 -1.40 4.00
N LEU A 65 -7.23 -1.27 2.88
CA LEU A 65 -8.69 -1.29 2.86
C LEU A 65 -9.25 -2.67 3.22
N PHE A 66 -8.62 -3.76 2.78
CA PHE A 66 -8.99 -5.11 3.23
C PHE A 66 -8.84 -5.29 4.73
N ALA A 67 -7.75 -4.79 5.30
CA ALA A 67 -7.57 -4.81 6.75
C ALA A 67 -8.65 -3.99 7.46
N ALA A 68 -8.98 -2.80 6.95
CA ALA A 68 -10.05 -1.97 7.51
C ALA A 68 -11.42 -2.66 7.47
N GLU A 69 -11.74 -3.37 6.39
CA GLU A 69 -12.99 -4.15 6.27
C GLU A 69 -13.10 -5.25 7.31
N SER A 70 -11.99 -5.89 7.67
CA SER A 70 -11.95 -6.91 8.73
C SER A 70 -12.41 -6.37 10.09
N PHE A 71 -12.37 -5.06 10.28
CA PHE A 71 -12.86 -4.36 11.47
C PHE A 71 -14.17 -3.59 11.22
N GLY A 72 -14.88 -3.92 10.13
CA GLY A 72 -16.22 -3.40 9.85
C GLY A 72 -16.24 -2.01 9.21
N ALA A 73 -15.13 -1.46 8.74
CA ALA A 73 -15.14 -0.22 7.99
C ALA A 73 -15.86 -0.40 6.63
N SER A 74 -16.54 0.64 6.17
CA SER A 74 -17.03 0.72 4.80
C SER A 74 -15.94 1.29 3.92
N THR A 75 -15.45 0.54 2.95
CA THR A 75 -14.34 0.94 2.11
C THR A 75 -14.74 1.11 0.66
N CYS A 76 -13.98 1.92 -0.06
CA CYS A 76 -14.04 2.06 -1.51
C CYS A 76 -12.62 2.22 -2.05
N PHE A 77 -12.29 1.53 -3.12
CA PHE A 77 -10.98 1.58 -3.75
C PHE A 77 -11.07 2.05 -5.21
N SER A 78 -10.18 2.96 -5.59
CA SER A 78 -10.03 3.41 -6.98
C SER A 78 -8.66 3.08 -7.53
N CYS A 79 -8.63 2.52 -8.75
CA CYS A 79 -7.39 2.08 -9.40
C CYS A 79 -7.53 2.05 -10.93
N SER A 80 -6.43 1.71 -11.61
CA SER A 80 -6.41 1.42 -13.05
C SER A 80 -5.95 -0.02 -13.26
N LEU A 81 -6.62 -0.75 -14.15
CA LEU A 81 -6.37 -2.16 -14.46
C LEU A 81 -6.22 -2.37 -15.96
N GLY A 82 -5.50 -3.40 -16.37
CA GLY A 82 -5.56 -3.92 -17.73
C GLY A 82 -6.79 -4.80 -17.92
N ASP A 83 -7.29 -4.87 -19.15
CA ASP A 83 -8.30 -5.88 -19.53
C ASP A 83 -7.61 -7.21 -19.82
N ASP A 84 -7.09 -7.83 -18.77
CA ASP A 84 -6.29 -9.06 -18.83
C ASP A 84 -6.59 -10.01 -17.64
N GLU A 85 -5.93 -11.18 -17.66
CA GLU A 85 -6.10 -12.19 -16.61
C GLU A 85 -5.72 -11.69 -15.22
N TYR A 86 -4.71 -10.84 -15.13
CA TYR A 86 -4.27 -10.23 -13.86
C TYR A 86 -5.29 -9.21 -13.34
N GLY A 87 -5.89 -8.41 -14.22
CA GLY A 87 -6.99 -7.51 -13.87
C GLY A 87 -8.20 -8.26 -13.37
N GLN A 88 -8.57 -9.37 -14.03
CA GLN A 88 -9.64 -10.22 -13.57
C GLN A 88 -9.32 -10.91 -12.23
N LEU A 89 -8.07 -11.37 -12.04
CA LEU A 89 -7.62 -11.93 -10.76
C LEU A 89 -7.74 -10.89 -9.62
N PHE A 90 -7.32 -9.65 -9.88
CA PHE A 90 -7.45 -8.56 -8.91
C PHE A 90 -8.93 -8.29 -8.58
N LEU A 91 -9.75 -8.12 -9.59
CA LEU A 91 -11.18 -7.87 -9.42
C LEU A 91 -11.89 -9.01 -8.68
N ASN A 92 -11.52 -10.26 -8.90
CA ASN A 92 -12.10 -11.42 -8.21
C ASN A 92 -11.76 -11.50 -6.72
N SER A 93 -10.81 -10.68 -6.24
CA SER A 93 -10.53 -10.57 -4.81
C SER A 93 -11.56 -9.72 -4.05
N TYR A 94 -12.42 -9.00 -4.75
CA TYR A 94 -13.51 -8.22 -4.16
C TYR A 94 -14.83 -9.01 -4.26
N GLU A 95 -15.41 -9.37 -3.13
CA GLU A 95 -16.73 -10.02 -3.08
C GLU A 95 -17.84 -9.07 -3.55
N ASP A 96 -17.75 -7.80 -3.15
CA ASP A 96 -18.67 -6.74 -3.59
C ASP A 96 -17.96 -5.78 -4.57
N ARG A 97 -18.36 -5.88 -5.85
CA ARG A 97 -17.82 -5.05 -6.93
C ARG A 97 -18.19 -3.57 -6.82
N ASN A 98 -19.19 -3.21 -6.02
CA ASN A 98 -19.52 -1.80 -5.77
C ASN A 98 -18.48 -1.07 -4.91
N LYS A 99 -17.53 -1.81 -4.35
CA LYS A 99 -16.41 -1.25 -3.56
C LYS A 99 -15.19 -0.89 -4.38
N ILE A 100 -15.17 -1.22 -5.66
CA ILE A 100 -14.03 -0.93 -6.53
C ILE A 100 -14.46 -0.15 -7.76
N PHE A 101 -13.81 0.99 -7.99
CA PHE A 101 -13.95 1.85 -9.15
C PHE A 101 -12.66 1.81 -9.95
N PHE A 102 -12.75 1.59 -11.24
CA PHE A 102 -11.56 1.45 -12.07
C PHE A 102 -11.83 1.84 -13.52
N ASN A 103 -10.79 2.23 -14.23
CA ASN A 103 -10.78 2.26 -15.68
C ASN A 103 -9.97 1.10 -16.22
N TYR A 104 -10.32 0.62 -17.40
CA TYR A 104 -9.44 -0.24 -18.18
C TYR A 104 -8.42 0.61 -18.93
N SER A 105 -7.16 0.25 -18.75
CA SER A 105 -6.01 0.81 -19.44
C SER A 105 -5.71 -0.02 -20.69
N ASP A 106 -5.15 0.63 -21.73
CA ASP A 106 -4.54 -0.08 -22.87
C ASP A 106 -3.27 -0.85 -22.50
N ASN A 107 -2.70 -0.58 -21.31
CA ASN A 107 -1.58 -1.32 -20.77
C ASN A 107 -2.07 -2.49 -19.91
N PRO A 108 -1.30 -3.58 -19.82
CA PRO A 108 -1.65 -4.69 -18.94
C PRO A 108 -1.67 -4.27 -17.47
N THR A 109 -2.35 -5.07 -16.65
CA THR A 109 -2.35 -4.88 -15.20
C THR A 109 -0.94 -4.89 -14.63
N GLY A 110 -0.68 -4.04 -13.65
CA GLY A 110 0.61 -3.97 -12.99
C GLY A 110 0.94 -5.24 -12.21
N VAL A 111 2.23 -5.58 -12.13
CA VAL A 111 2.71 -6.72 -11.34
C VAL A 111 3.91 -6.34 -10.49
N CYS A 112 4.03 -7.00 -9.34
CA CYS A 112 5.21 -6.98 -8.51
C CYS A 112 5.80 -8.39 -8.47
N LEU A 113 7.01 -8.58 -9.02
CA LEU A 113 7.76 -9.81 -8.91
C LEU A 113 8.45 -9.82 -7.55
N VAL A 114 8.07 -10.75 -6.69
CA VAL A 114 8.60 -10.89 -5.33
C VAL A 114 9.56 -12.08 -5.31
N PHE A 115 10.85 -11.82 -5.43
CA PHE A 115 11.89 -12.84 -5.38
C PHE A 115 12.22 -13.17 -3.93
N VAL A 116 12.03 -14.43 -3.55
CA VAL A 116 12.26 -14.92 -2.19
C VAL A 116 13.53 -15.78 -2.19
N SER A 117 14.56 -15.32 -1.48
CA SER A 117 15.82 -16.04 -1.29
C SER A 117 15.71 -17.11 -0.18
N PRO A 118 16.68 -18.04 -0.06
CA PRO A 118 16.60 -19.17 0.87
C PRO A 118 16.49 -18.79 2.35
N ASP A 119 16.96 -17.59 2.73
CA ASP A 119 16.83 -17.02 4.07
C ASP A 119 15.50 -16.29 4.31
N GLY A 120 14.59 -16.31 3.29
CA GLY A 120 13.28 -15.69 3.37
C GLY A 120 13.27 -14.18 3.04
N GLU A 121 14.42 -13.58 2.69
CA GLU A 121 14.49 -12.16 2.30
C GLU A 121 13.80 -11.95 0.95
N ARG A 122 13.10 -10.81 0.82
CA ARG A 122 12.33 -10.45 -0.38
C ARG A 122 12.96 -9.31 -1.13
N THR A 123 13.16 -9.54 -2.43
CA THR A 123 13.63 -8.52 -3.37
C THR A 123 12.54 -8.30 -4.42
N MET A 124 12.13 -7.06 -4.62
CA MET A 124 10.95 -6.73 -5.41
C MET A 124 11.30 -6.02 -6.70
N ALA A 125 10.63 -6.42 -7.78
CA ALA A 125 10.71 -5.78 -9.09
C ALA A 125 9.30 -5.44 -9.57
N SER A 126 8.92 -4.17 -9.53
CA SER A 126 7.56 -3.72 -9.83
C SER A 126 7.46 -3.12 -11.22
N ASN A 127 6.51 -3.59 -12.01
CA ASN A 127 6.09 -2.96 -13.25
C ASN A 127 4.69 -2.38 -13.08
N LEU A 128 4.58 -1.06 -13.06
CA LEU A 128 3.32 -0.35 -12.76
C LEU A 128 2.30 -0.47 -13.89
N SER A 129 2.75 -0.41 -15.15
CA SER A 129 1.92 -0.63 -16.35
C SER A 129 0.59 0.16 -16.32
N ALA A 130 -0.57 -0.49 -16.18
CA ALA A 130 -1.88 0.17 -16.10
C ALA A 130 -1.96 1.24 -15.00
N ASN A 131 -1.25 1.06 -13.88
CA ASN A 131 -1.28 2.02 -12.78
C ASN A 131 -0.74 3.41 -13.15
N ASN A 132 0.09 3.51 -14.22
CA ASN A 132 0.52 4.80 -14.75
C ASN A 132 -0.62 5.60 -15.42
N GLN A 133 -1.80 5.02 -15.55
CA GLN A 133 -3.01 5.64 -16.11
C GLN A 133 -4.12 5.83 -15.07
N LEU A 134 -3.80 5.71 -13.78
CA LEU A 134 -4.73 6.10 -12.72
C LEU A 134 -5.13 7.57 -12.94
N SER A 135 -6.43 7.86 -13.01
CA SER A 135 -6.93 9.19 -13.32
C SER A 135 -8.20 9.52 -12.52
N ALA A 136 -8.60 10.78 -12.56
CA ALA A 136 -9.85 11.24 -11.95
C ALA A 136 -11.10 10.50 -12.47
N GLU A 137 -11.03 9.89 -13.65
CA GLU A 137 -12.14 9.09 -14.21
C GLU A 137 -12.42 7.82 -13.38
N CYS A 138 -11.43 7.30 -12.65
CA CYS A 138 -11.60 6.18 -11.73
C CYS A 138 -12.22 6.60 -10.41
N ILE A 139 -12.28 7.89 -10.11
CA ILE A 139 -12.72 8.40 -8.81
C ILE A 139 -14.24 8.58 -8.83
N SER A 140 -14.92 8.07 -7.78
CA SER A 140 -16.34 8.36 -7.55
C SER A 140 -16.48 9.63 -6.72
N PRO A 141 -16.90 10.78 -7.30
CA PRO A 141 -16.96 12.03 -6.56
C PRO A 141 -17.89 11.95 -5.35
N SER A 142 -19.06 11.34 -5.50
CA SER A 142 -20.07 11.24 -4.43
C SER A 142 -19.60 10.42 -3.23
N LEU A 143 -18.83 9.35 -3.46
CA LEU A 143 -18.25 8.55 -2.38
C LEU A 143 -17.05 9.26 -1.75
N LEU A 144 -16.25 9.96 -2.56
CA LEU A 144 -15.13 10.76 -2.10
C LEU A 144 -15.60 11.91 -1.19
N GLU A 145 -16.65 12.65 -1.58
CA GLU A 145 -17.23 13.73 -0.78
C GLU A 145 -17.88 13.25 0.54
N SER A 146 -18.34 12.00 0.57
CA SER A 146 -19.03 11.41 1.73
C SER A 146 -18.13 10.54 2.62
N CYS A 147 -16.85 10.36 2.27
CA CYS A 147 -15.94 9.59 3.09
C CYS A 147 -15.52 10.33 4.37
N GLU A 148 -15.13 9.59 5.37
CA GLU A 148 -14.52 10.14 6.60
C GLU A 148 -13.01 10.26 6.45
N TYR A 149 -12.40 9.27 5.78
CA TYR A 149 -10.96 9.20 5.53
C TYR A 149 -10.68 9.06 4.03
N LEU A 150 -9.75 9.86 3.52
CA LEU A 150 -9.13 9.70 2.21
C LEU A 150 -7.74 9.10 2.42
N LEU A 151 -7.50 7.88 1.92
CA LEU A 151 -6.25 7.14 2.09
C LEU A 151 -5.53 6.95 0.76
N PHE A 152 -4.29 7.41 0.68
CA PHE A 152 -3.37 7.17 -0.45
C PHE A 152 -1.92 7.15 0.03
N ASP A 153 -1.01 6.82 -0.85
CA ASP A 153 0.41 6.65 -0.51
C ASP A 153 1.35 7.38 -1.49
N ASN A 154 2.64 7.37 -1.16
CA ASN A 154 3.68 8.01 -1.94
C ASN A 154 3.91 7.34 -3.30
N PHE A 155 3.50 6.08 -3.50
CA PHE A 155 3.52 5.46 -4.82
C PHE A 155 2.57 6.17 -5.79
N SER A 156 1.45 6.71 -5.29
CA SER A 156 0.52 7.52 -6.09
C SER A 156 1.15 8.84 -6.56
N LEU A 157 2.14 9.37 -5.84
CA LEU A 157 2.87 10.59 -6.21
C LEU A 157 4.01 10.32 -7.22
N ALA A 158 4.35 9.07 -7.51
CA ALA A 158 5.48 8.71 -8.37
C ALA A 158 5.22 8.93 -9.87
N THR A 159 3.97 9.15 -10.28
CA THR A 159 3.58 9.37 -11.68
C THR A 159 2.85 10.69 -11.87
N ASP A 160 2.89 11.26 -13.08
CA ASP A 160 2.18 12.49 -13.37
C ASP A 160 0.66 12.31 -13.28
N SER A 161 0.12 11.19 -13.76
CA SER A 161 -1.31 10.91 -13.68
C SER A 161 -1.77 10.69 -12.24
N GLY A 162 -0.97 9.99 -11.44
CA GLY A 162 -1.22 9.82 -10.01
C GLY A 162 -1.23 11.14 -9.26
N ASN A 163 -0.27 12.04 -9.56
CA ASN A 163 -0.25 13.39 -8.98
C ASN A 163 -1.51 14.19 -9.33
N GLN A 164 -1.92 14.20 -10.59
CA GLN A 164 -3.14 14.87 -11.02
C GLN A 164 -4.38 14.29 -10.31
N THR A 165 -4.38 12.97 -10.07
CA THR A 165 -5.45 12.31 -9.32
C THR A 165 -5.45 12.71 -7.85
N VAL A 166 -4.27 12.81 -7.23
CA VAL A 166 -4.13 13.33 -5.85
C VAL A 166 -4.67 14.77 -5.77
N ASP A 167 -4.23 15.66 -6.67
CA ASP A 167 -4.69 17.06 -6.71
C ASP A 167 -6.21 17.12 -6.88
N TYR A 168 -6.77 16.36 -7.83
CA TYR A 168 -8.22 16.27 -8.03
C TYR A 168 -8.97 15.80 -6.76
N CYS A 169 -8.48 14.76 -6.09
CA CYS A 169 -9.11 14.27 -4.87
C CYS A 169 -9.07 15.31 -3.74
N LEU A 170 -7.92 15.96 -3.57
CA LEU A 170 -7.73 16.98 -2.52
C LEU A 170 -8.59 18.24 -2.78
N ASP A 171 -8.81 18.61 -4.04
CA ASP A 171 -9.67 19.72 -4.42
C ASP A 171 -11.18 19.39 -4.30
N THR A 172 -11.52 18.09 -4.38
CA THR A 172 -12.93 17.64 -4.34
C THR A 172 -13.43 17.46 -2.91
N ILE A 173 -12.59 16.99 -1.99
CA ILE A 173 -12.98 16.73 -0.61
C ILE A 173 -13.29 18.03 0.14
N ASN A 174 -14.22 17.94 1.09
CA ASN A 174 -14.45 19.03 2.03
C ASN A 174 -13.42 19.00 3.19
N ASN A 175 -13.34 20.08 3.96
CA ASN A 175 -12.37 20.25 5.04
C ASN A 175 -12.57 19.28 6.24
N GLU A 176 -13.68 18.55 6.29
CA GLU A 176 -13.95 17.57 7.36
C GLU A 176 -13.32 16.22 7.05
N VAL A 177 -13.07 15.91 5.76
CA VAL A 177 -12.44 14.67 5.35
C VAL A 177 -11.01 14.63 5.87
N LYS A 178 -10.69 13.54 6.55
CA LYS A 178 -9.38 13.29 7.14
C LYS A 178 -8.44 12.67 6.11
N VAL A 179 -7.41 13.40 5.71
CA VAL A 179 -6.39 12.90 4.77
C VAL A 179 -5.41 11.98 5.51
N CYS A 180 -5.22 10.77 4.98
CA CYS A 180 -4.29 9.78 5.50
C CYS A 180 -3.26 9.43 4.41
N PHE A 181 -1.98 9.54 4.73
CA PHE A 181 -0.89 9.37 3.77
C PHE A 181 0.13 8.35 4.23
N GLY A 182 0.41 7.37 3.37
CA GLY A 182 1.46 6.38 3.54
C GLY A 182 2.78 6.84 2.93
N LEU A 183 3.86 6.82 3.69
CA LEU A 183 5.21 7.19 3.21
C LEU A 183 5.78 6.18 2.21
N ALA A 184 5.42 4.92 2.34
CA ALA A 184 5.63 3.81 1.43
C ALA A 184 7.09 3.39 1.18
N ASP A 185 7.96 4.31 0.78
CA ASP A 185 9.37 4.03 0.46
C ASP A 185 10.25 5.26 0.72
N SER A 186 11.41 5.05 1.36
CA SER A 186 12.33 6.14 1.74
C SER A 186 12.96 6.85 0.54
N GLY A 187 13.20 6.16 -0.56
CA GLY A 187 13.72 6.76 -1.79
C GLY A 187 12.71 7.69 -2.44
N LEU A 188 11.46 7.25 -2.55
CA LEU A 188 10.36 8.03 -3.10
C LEU A 188 10.05 9.29 -2.26
N ILE A 189 10.33 9.28 -0.96
CA ILE A 189 10.16 10.49 -0.11
C ILE A 189 11.03 11.62 -0.63
N VAL A 190 12.28 11.35 -0.98
CA VAL A 190 13.22 12.36 -1.48
C VAL A 190 12.80 12.85 -2.87
N GLU A 191 12.40 11.94 -3.74
CA GLU A 191 11.94 12.25 -5.11
C GLU A 191 10.66 13.11 -5.11
N ASN A 192 9.71 12.80 -4.24
CA ASN A 192 8.40 13.46 -4.17
C ASN A 192 8.30 14.55 -3.10
N LEU A 193 9.42 14.99 -2.52
CA LEU A 193 9.46 15.88 -1.36
C LEU A 193 8.63 17.16 -1.52
N SER A 194 8.66 17.79 -2.69
CA SER A 194 7.89 19.02 -2.96
C SER A 194 6.37 18.78 -2.88
N LYS A 195 5.92 17.63 -3.38
CA LYS A 195 4.51 17.21 -3.39
C LYS A 195 4.06 16.83 -1.97
N ILE A 196 4.89 16.08 -1.25
CA ILE A 196 4.64 15.72 0.15
C ILE A 196 4.48 16.97 1.02
N LYS A 197 5.31 17.99 0.82
CA LYS A 197 5.20 19.27 1.55
C LYS A 197 3.84 19.96 1.32
N ASN A 198 3.26 19.86 0.14
CA ASN A 198 1.96 20.44 -0.17
C ASN A 198 0.81 19.82 0.65
N LEU A 199 0.97 18.57 1.13
CA LEU A 199 -0.02 17.94 2.01
C LEU A 199 -0.20 18.68 3.34
N SER A 200 0.76 19.52 3.76
CA SER A 200 0.61 20.39 4.94
C SER A 200 -0.55 21.39 4.81
N ASN A 201 -1.03 21.65 3.60
CA ASN A 201 -2.16 22.53 3.33
C ASN A 201 -3.53 21.81 3.44
N THR A 202 -3.52 20.52 3.73
CA THR A 202 -4.73 19.70 3.87
C THR A 202 -5.02 19.39 5.34
N ASN A 203 -6.16 18.76 5.62
CA ASN A 203 -6.45 18.18 6.92
C ASN A 203 -5.69 16.85 7.07
N LEU A 204 -4.34 16.90 7.06
CA LEU A 204 -3.50 15.71 7.18
C LEU A 204 -3.67 15.10 8.57
N HIS A 205 -4.48 14.05 8.63
CA HIS A 205 -4.86 13.40 9.85
C HIS A 205 -3.84 12.34 10.28
N CYS A 206 -3.49 11.43 9.37
CA CYS A 206 -2.56 10.33 9.66
C CYS A 206 -1.41 10.32 8.67
N LEU A 207 -0.18 10.32 9.20
CA LEU A 207 1.05 10.07 8.47
C LEU A 207 1.58 8.71 8.90
N SER A 208 1.59 7.72 7.99
CA SER A 208 1.97 6.34 8.27
C SER A 208 3.24 5.95 7.52
N GLY A 209 4.08 5.17 8.17
CA GLY A 209 5.30 4.63 7.56
C GLY A 209 6.10 3.79 8.56
N ASN A 210 7.21 3.21 8.10
CA ASN A 210 8.15 2.59 8.99
C ASN A 210 9.10 3.63 9.61
N LYS A 211 9.91 3.20 10.57
CA LYS A 211 10.83 4.08 11.27
C LYS A 211 11.80 4.80 10.31
N LEU A 212 12.37 4.09 9.33
CA LEU A 212 13.33 4.66 8.37
C LEU A 212 12.65 5.72 7.47
N GLU A 213 11.43 5.46 7.02
CA GLU A 213 10.65 6.39 6.18
C GLU A 213 10.37 7.70 6.95
N HIS A 214 9.95 7.60 8.20
CA HIS A 214 9.75 8.77 9.04
C HIS A 214 11.05 9.53 9.32
N GLU A 215 12.14 8.82 9.64
CA GLU A 215 13.45 9.42 9.86
C GLU A 215 13.97 10.11 8.58
N THR A 216 13.72 9.52 7.41
CA THR A 216 14.07 10.14 6.12
C THR A 216 13.27 11.42 5.91
N LEU A 217 11.95 11.41 6.11
CA LEU A 217 11.13 12.60 5.95
C LEU A 217 11.57 13.73 6.89
N ASP A 218 11.82 13.41 8.16
CA ASP A 218 12.21 14.38 9.21
C ASP A 218 13.54 15.10 8.88
N GLN A 219 14.42 14.51 8.06
CA GLN A 219 15.64 15.16 7.59
C GLN A 219 15.38 16.33 6.62
N TYR A 220 14.26 16.31 5.91
CA TYR A 220 13.98 17.26 4.83
C TYR A 220 12.84 18.22 5.13
N THR A 221 11.90 17.83 5.99
CA THR A 221 10.71 18.65 6.29
C THR A 221 10.02 18.22 7.57
N SER A 222 9.23 19.15 8.14
CA SER A 222 8.27 18.87 9.19
C SER A 222 6.88 19.13 8.61
N LEU A 223 6.00 18.13 8.66
CA LEU A 223 4.61 18.24 8.25
C LEU A 223 3.71 18.46 9.49
N ASN A 224 2.61 19.17 9.28
CA ASN A 224 1.58 19.27 10.31
C ASN A 224 0.56 18.14 10.11
N TYR A 225 0.51 17.20 11.05
CA TYR A 225 -0.40 16.05 11.06
C TYR A 225 -0.96 15.84 12.50
N LYS A 226 -2.08 15.13 12.60
CA LYS A 226 -2.67 14.81 13.91
C LYS A 226 -2.14 13.51 14.50
N LYS A 227 -1.86 12.52 13.64
CA LYS A 227 -1.39 11.18 14.02
C LYS A 227 -0.11 10.83 13.25
N ARG A 228 0.88 10.36 13.99
CA ARG A 228 2.10 9.76 13.43
C ARG A 228 2.10 8.28 13.75
N LEU A 229 1.76 7.45 12.78
CA LEU A 229 1.73 5.99 12.92
C LEU A 229 3.03 5.41 12.38
N VAL A 230 3.87 4.85 13.26
CA VAL A 230 5.19 4.33 12.92
C VAL A 230 5.25 2.83 13.16
N SER A 231 5.45 2.03 12.11
CA SER A 231 5.73 0.61 12.23
C SER A 231 7.23 0.37 12.51
N ASN A 232 7.53 -0.65 13.33
CA ASN A 232 8.91 -0.95 13.76
C ASN A 232 9.17 -2.47 13.79
N GLY A 233 8.62 -3.21 12.81
CA GLY A 233 8.78 -4.64 12.65
C GLY A 233 8.39 -5.41 13.93
N GLU A 234 9.25 -6.32 14.38
CA GLU A 234 9.03 -7.13 15.58
C GLU A 234 8.87 -6.31 16.88
N LYS A 235 9.32 -5.06 16.88
CA LYS A 235 9.16 -4.13 18.02
C LYS A 235 7.77 -3.50 18.07
N GLY A 236 6.88 -3.84 17.14
CA GLY A 236 5.50 -3.39 17.08
C GLY A 236 5.33 -2.06 16.36
N ALA A 237 4.55 -1.16 16.93
CA ALA A 237 4.27 0.14 16.32
C ALA A 237 4.04 1.22 17.38
N SER A 238 4.05 2.47 16.95
CA SER A 238 3.70 3.60 17.80
C SER A 238 2.76 4.57 17.11
N VAL A 239 1.93 5.25 17.90
CA VAL A 239 1.14 6.40 17.46
C VAL A 239 1.50 7.60 18.35
N ASN A 240 1.86 8.74 17.74
CA ASN A 240 2.27 9.97 18.43
C ASN A 240 3.33 9.75 19.54
N GLY A 241 4.24 8.76 19.32
CA GLY A 241 5.29 8.40 20.28
C GLY A 241 4.88 7.39 21.36
N TYR A 242 3.59 7.08 21.51
CA TYR A 242 3.12 5.98 22.35
C TYR A 242 3.35 4.65 21.64
N GLN A 243 4.16 3.78 22.20
CA GLN A 243 4.62 2.54 21.57
C GLN A 243 4.06 1.29 22.25
N LEU A 244 3.64 0.32 21.43
CA LEU A 244 3.26 -1.02 21.84
C LEU A 244 4.09 -2.05 21.08
N SER A 245 4.43 -3.14 21.75
CA SER A 245 5.19 -4.26 21.18
C SER A 245 4.28 -5.18 20.37
N ALA A 246 4.83 -5.78 19.31
CA ALA A 246 4.15 -6.83 18.57
C ALA A 246 4.13 -8.16 19.35
N PRO A 247 3.07 -8.96 19.22
CA PRO A 247 3.09 -10.34 19.69
C PRO A 247 4.09 -11.17 18.87
N LYS A 248 4.64 -12.21 19.50
CA LYS A 248 5.47 -13.17 18.77
C LYS A 248 4.59 -14.02 17.86
N VAL A 249 4.98 -14.13 16.61
CA VAL A 249 4.33 -14.97 15.60
C VAL A 249 5.38 -15.77 14.83
N ASP A 250 4.96 -16.87 14.23
CA ASP A 250 5.81 -17.59 13.27
C ASP A 250 5.87 -16.77 11.97
N LEU A 251 6.99 -16.10 11.75
CA LEU A 251 7.16 -15.22 10.62
C LEU A 251 7.23 -16.01 9.31
N ILE A 252 6.25 -15.80 8.43
CA ILE A 252 6.20 -16.39 7.09
C ILE A 252 6.45 -15.29 6.04
N ASN A 253 5.79 -14.13 6.19
CA ASN A 253 5.78 -13.08 5.19
C ASN A 253 5.56 -11.71 5.84
N THR A 254 6.33 -10.69 5.48
CA THR A 254 6.14 -9.32 5.99
C THR A 254 5.37 -8.42 5.01
N ASN A 255 5.04 -8.91 3.81
CA ASN A 255 4.30 -8.13 2.83
C ASN A 255 2.89 -7.80 3.34
N GLY A 256 2.48 -6.55 3.20
CA GLY A 256 1.17 -6.07 3.65
C GLY A 256 1.07 -5.79 5.17
N ALA A 257 2.13 -6.03 5.95
CA ALA A 257 2.09 -5.78 7.40
C ALA A 257 1.88 -4.29 7.73
N GLY A 258 2.63 -3.40 7.09
CA GLY A 258 2.46 -1.95 7.24
C GLY A 258 1.10 -1.47 6.75
N ASP A 259 0.67 -2.00 5.60
CA ASP A 259 -0.62 -1.68 5.00
C ASP A 259 -1.77 -2.09 5.93
N SER A 260 -1.70 -3.30 6.47
CA SER A 260 -2.73 -3.81 7.38
C SER A 260 -2.75 -3.07 8.72
N LEU A 261 -1.61 -2.57 9.18
CA LEU A 261 -1.52 -1.76 10.39
C LEU A 261 -2.32 -0.46 10.24
N ILE A 262 -2.08 0.31 9.15
CA ILE A 262 -2.82 1.57 8.94
C ILE A 262 -4.30 1.31 8.69
N GLY A 263 -4.66 0.30 7.88
CA GLY A 263 -6.06 -0.01 7.59
C GLY A 263 -6.84 -0.36 8.85
N ALA A 264 -6.32 -1.29 9.67
CA ALA A 264 -6.93 -1.68 10.93
C ALA A 264 -7.02 -0.50 11.91
N PHE A 265 -5.95 0.30 12.04
CA PHE A 265 -5.93 1.46 12.93
C PHE A 265 -7.01 2.49 12.56
N LEU A 266 -7.12 2.87 11.28
CA LEU A 266 -8.14 3.83 10.82
C LEU A 266 -9.56 3.30 10.99
N ALA A 267 -9.79 2.00 10.82
CA ALA A 267 -11.10 1.41 11.05
C ALA A 267 -11.54 1.48 12.51
N LEU A 268 -10.59 1.33 13.43
CA LEU A 268 -10.83 1.28 14.88
C LEU A 268 -10.77 2.66 15.55
N GLU A 269 -10.07 3.61 14.92
CA GLU A 269 -9.96 4.97 15.43
C GLU A 269 -11.36 5.59 15.58
N GLY A 270 -11.59 6.19 16.73
CA GLY A 270 -12.91 6.79 17.07
C GLY A 270 -13.98 5.79 17.50
N GLN A 271 -13.73 4.47 17.43
CA GLN A 271 -14.62 3.44 17.97
C GLN A 271 -14.18 2.97 19.37
N MET A 272 -12.91 3.17 19.70
CA MET A 272 -12.31 2.79 20.98
C MET A 272 -11.17 3.75 21.33
N GLU A 273 -10.58 3.57 22.52
CA GLU A 273 -9.40 4.35 22.94
C GLU A 273 -8.22 4.07 21.98
N GLU A 274 -7.41 5.11 21.71
CA GLU A 274 -6.30 5.04 20.74
C GLU A 274 -5.31 3.92 21.04
N GLU A 275 -5.01 3.69 22.31
CA GLU A 275 -4.14 2.59 22.75
C GLU A 275 -4.70 1.23 22.35
N GLN A 276 -5.99 1.02 22.56
CA GLN A 276 -6.65 -0.24 22.21
C GLN A 276 -6.72 -0.40 20.68
N ALA A 277 -7.00 0.66 19.93
CA ALA A 277 -7.00 0.65 18.47
C ALA A 277 -5.62 0.28 17.92
N LEU A 278 -4.55 0.87 18.46
CA LEU A 278 -3.18 0.53 18.09
C LEU A 278 -2.85 -0.92 18.40
N LYS A 279 -3.24 -1.43 19.56
CA LYS A 279 -3.00 -2.82 19.98
C LYS A 279 -3.67 -3.82 19.04
N GLU A 280 -4.94 -3.61 18.70
CA GLU A 280 -5.68 -4.48 17.79
C GLU A 280 -5.09 -4.42 16.36
N ALA A 281 -4.69 -3.23 15.89
CA ALA A 281 -4.04 -3.07 14.61
C ALA A 281 -2.68 -3.79 14.55
N ILE A 282 -1.87 -3.74 15.62
CA ILE A 282 -0.61 -4.51 15.72
C ILE A 282 -0.88 -6.01 15.72
N ASN A 283 -1.88 -6.48 16.47
CA ASN A 283 -2.25 -7.88 16.50
C ASN A 283 -2.64 -8.40 15.12
N TYR A 284 -3.47 -7.66 14.39
CA TYR A 284 -3.88 -8.02 13.04
C TYR A 284 -2.69 -8.02 12.07
N SER A 285 -1.87 -6.97 12.08
CA SER A 285 -0.66 -6.88 11.26
C SER A 285 0.32 -8.03 11.53
N SER A 286 0.45 -8.45 12.79
CA SER A 286 1.27 -9.61 13.17
C SER A 286 0.69 -10.93 12.63
N GLN A 287 -0.62 -11.09 12.59
CA GLN A 287 -1.27 -12.25 11.98
C GLN A 287 -1.04 -12.27 10.45
N VAL A 288 -1.06 -11.12 9.78
CA VAL A 288 -0.69 -11.01 8.36
C VAL A 288 0.73 -11.53 8.14
N CYS A 289 1.66 -11.26 9.07
CA CYS A 289 3.01 -11.80 8.98
C CYS A 289 3.10 -13.33 9.09
N SER A 290 2.07 -14.02 9.56
CA SER A 290 2.04 -15.48 9.72
C SER A 290 1.35 -16.24 8.58
N VAL A 291 1.04 -15.56 7.47
CA VAL A 291 0.46 -16.15 6.26
C VAL A 291 1.26 -15.78 5.01
N ASN A 292 1.08 -16.55 3.93
CA ASN A 292 1.80 -16.30 2.66
C ASN A 292 1.23 -15.16 1.82
N THR A 293 0.10 -14.57 2.24
CA THR A 293 -0.60 -13.52 1.49
C THR A 293 -0.53 -12.18 2.23
N PRO A 294 -0.57 -11.02 1.53
CA PRO A 294 -0.56 -9.72 2.18
C PRO A 294 -1.89 -9.38 2.89
N ARG A 295 -2.86 -10.29 2.86
CA ARG A 295 -4.21 -10.15 3.42
C ARG A 295 -4.60 -11.41 4.18
N LEU A 296 -5.31 -11.27 5.30
CA LEU A 296 -6.01 -12.39 5.93
C LEU A 296 -7.29 -12.72 5.13
N LYS A 297 -7.63 -14.02 5.10
CA LYS A 297 -8.86 -14.48 4.45
C LYS A 297 -10.07 -14.27 5.35
#